data_90291d0c47bee81695312532a02338f1
#
_entry.id   90291d0c47bee81695312532a02338f1
#
_cell.length_a   1.000
_cell.length_b   1.000
_cell.length_c   1.000
_cell.angle_alpha   90.00
_cell.angle_beta   90.00
_cell.angle_gamma   90.00
#
_symmetry.space_group_name_H-M   'P 1'
#
loop_
_entity.id
_entity.type
_entity.pdbx_description
1 polymer ?
#
loop_
_entity_poly.entity_id
_entity_poly.type
_entity_poly.pdbx_seq_one_letter_code
_entity_poly.pdbx_strand_id
1 'polypeptide(L)'
;MRPYKSAVLALVTFTIGALPVAAQDAQTVEVTPYVALGSAGASPVGASVTFPVTSTLSVETDIAYRRGEGRIHALSSSAGLLYLLPRLGHTTPYVAAGIGLSQYGAPLFSSDGPPIGTQSRVAMTLNAGGGLKMPMNEQLDLRTDARWFKSFGRQGSEQFRVAQGVAFDFGRR
;
A
#
# COMPACT_ATOMS: atom_id res chain seq x y z
N MET A 1 -7.22 -21.06 -24.85
CA MET A 1 -7.70 -19.68 -24.96
C MET A 1 -7.63 -19.02 -23.59
N ARG A 2 -6.94 -17.90 -23.44
CA ARG A 2 -6.47 -17.38 -22.13
C ARG A 2 -7.17 -16.06 -21.77
N PRO A 3 -8.12 -16.02 -20.83
CA PRO A 3 -8.79 -14.77 -20.43
C PRO A 3 -8.18 -14.07 -19.19
N TYR A 4 -6.93 -14.39 -18.79
CA TYR A 4 -6.40 -13.90 -17.49
C TYR A 4 -5.70 -12.54 -17.53
N LYS A 5 -5.41 -12.02 -18.71
CA LYS A 5 -4.69 -10.72 -18.81
C LYS A 5 -5.59 -9.51 -18.55
N SER A 6 -6.90 -9.66 -18.65
CA SER A 6 -7.86 -8.56 -18.51
C SER A 6 -8.29 -8.27 -17.07
N ALA A 7 -8.19 -9.23 -16.15
CA ALA A 7 -8.63 -9.07 -14.76
C ALA A 7 -7.67 -8.21 -13.92
N VAL A 8 -6.36 -8.23 -14.23
CA VAL A 8 -5.35 -7.46 -13.49
C VAL A 8 -5.45 -5.97 -13.83
N LEU A 9 -5.79 -5.64 -15.07
CA LEU A 9 -5.93 -4.24 -15.52
C LEU A 9 -7.19 -3.58 -14.95
N ALA A 10 -8.27 -4.34 -14.76
CA ALA A 10 -9.53 -3.83 -14.22
C ALA A 10 -9.44 -3.45 -12.72
N LEU A 11 -8.59 -4.11 -11.94
CA LEU A 11 -8.44 -3.82 -10.51
C LEU A 11 -7.69 -2.50 -10.25
N VAL A 12 -6.73 -2.16 -11.11
CA VAL A 12 -5.97 -0.91 -11.00
C VAL A 12 -6.82 0.30 -11.40
N THR A 13 -7.76 0.13 -12.34
CA THR A 13 -8.61 1.23 -12.84
C THR A 13 -9.73 1.61 -11.87
N PHE A 14 -10.17 0.70 -10.99
CA PHE A 14 -11.30 0.95 -10.08
C PHE A 14 -10.93 1.85 -8.89
N THR A 15 -9.65 1.89 -8.49
CA THR A 15 -9.19 2.72 -7.36
C THR A 15 -9.03 4.19 -7.69
N ILE A 16 -8.94 4.56 -8.98
CA ILE A 16 -8.71 5.96 -9.40
C ILE A 16 -10.03 6.69 -9.70
N GLY A 17 -11.13 5.94 -9.96
CA GLY A 17 -12.38 6.53 -10.47
C GLY A 17 -13.42 6.97 -9.44
N ALA A 18 -13.22 6.76 -8.14
CA ALA A 18 -14.26 6.96 -7.13
C ALA A 18 -13.90 7.99 -6.03
N LEU A 19 -13.09 8.99 -6.35
CA LEU A 19 -12.84 10.08 -5.40
C LEU A 19 -13.87 11.18 -5.64
N PRO A 20 -14.69 11.54 -4.63
CA PRO A 20 -15.56 12.71 -4.75
C PRO A 20 -14.67 13.95 -4.87
N VAL A 21 -14.83 14.67 -5.98
CA VAL A 21 -14.31 16.02 -6.16
C VAL A 21 -15.10 16.95 -5.24
N ALA A 22 -14.77 16.97 -3.96
CA ALA A 22 -15.32 17.86 -2.97
C ALA A 22 -14.21 18.41 -2.08
N ALA A 23 -13.25 19.11 -2.71
CA ALA A 23 -12.24 19.83 -1.95
C ALA A 23 -11.82 21.06 -2.76
N GLN A 24 -12.55 22.13 -2.57
CA GLN A 24 -12.32 23.42 -3.24
C GLN A 24 -11.38 24.35 -2.48
N ASP A 25 -10.51 23.84 -1.61
CA ASP A 25 -9.40 24.64 -1.08
C ASP A 25 -8.13 23.83 -1.30
N ALA A 26 -7.06 24.48 -1.78
CA ALA A 26 -5.78 23.95 -2.23
C ALA A 26 -5.23 22.78 -1.38
N GLN A 27 -5.81 21.60 -1.55
CA GLN A 27 -5.42 20.43 -0.79
C GLN A 27 -4.30 19.73 -1.56
N THR A 28 -3.17 19.70 -0.93
CA THR A 28 -1.95 19.11 -1.44
C THR A 28 -2.11 17.59 -1.51
N VAL A 29 -2.09 17.03 -2.71
CA VAL A 29 -2.03 15.58 -2.89
C VAL A 29 -0.59 15.11 -2.64
N GLU A 30 -0.43 14.12 -1.79
CA GLU A 30 0.86 13.54 -1.47
C GLU A 30 1.04 12.20 -2.20
N VAL A 31 2.18 12.01 -2.85
CA VAL A 31 2.58 10.74 -3.45
C VAL A 31 3.86 10.25 -2.77
N THR A 32 3.82 9.04 -2.23
CA THR A 32 4.93 8.48 -1.46
C THR A 32 5.39 7.14 -2.05
N PRO A 33 6.38 7.11 -2.94
CA PRO A 33 7.12 5.89 -3.23
C PRO A 33 7.89 5.44 -1.99
N TYR A 34 7.95 4.12 -1.75
CA TYR A 34 8.63 3.57 -0.59
C TYR A 34 9.25 2.19 -0.86
N VAL A 35 10.22 1.87 -0.03
CA VAL A 35 10.74 0.51 0.16
C VAL A 35 10.40 0.03 1.55
N ALA A 36 10.20 -1.26 1.74
CA ALA A 36 9.80 -1.78 3.02
C ALA A 36 10.51 -3.09 3.39
N LEU A 37 10.56 -3.38 4.68
CA LEU A 37 10.92 -4.66 5.25
C LEU A 37 9.64 -5.33 5.78
N GLY A 38 9.48 -6.60 5.52
CA GLY A 38 8.33 -7.37 5.98
C GLY A 38 8.73 -8.62 6.74
N SER A 39 7.90 -9.05 7.68
CA SER A 39 8.11 -10.28 8.46
C SER A 39 8.12 -11.56 7.60
N ALA A 40 7.73 -11.50 6.34
CA ALA A 40 7.69 -12.63 5.42
C ALA A 40 8.97 -12.77 4.54
N GLY A 41 10.09 -12.21 4.98
CA GLY A 41 11.42 -12.44 4.39
C GLY A 41 11.69 -11.76 3.04
N ALA A 42 10.75 -11.01 2.48
CA ALA A 42 10.93 -10.27 1.24
C ALA A 42 10.68 -8.78 1.45
N SER A 43 11.46 -7.95 0.76
CA SER A 43 11.35 -6.49 0.82
C SER A 43 10.31 -6.00 -0.20
N PRO A 44 9.10 -5.57 0.22
CA PRO A 44 8.14 -4.98 -0.69
C PRO A 44 8.61 -3.62 -1.17
N VAL A 45 8.26 -3.27 -2.41
CA VAL A 45 8.34 -1.92 -2.94
C VAL A 45 6.93 -1.45 -3.29
N GLY A 46 6.64 -0.19 -3.11
CA GLY A 46 5.29 0.31 -3.34
C GLY A 46 5.22 1.82 -3.44
N ALA A 47 4.00 2.28 -3.55
CA ALA A 47 3.68 3.69 -3.50
C ALA A 47 2.31 3.90 -2.84
N SER A 48 2.16 5.00 -2.13
CA SER A 48 0.86 5.46 -1.64
C SER A 48 0.53 6.85 -2.19
N VAL A 49 -0.76 7.10 -2.31
CA VAL A 49 -1.31 8.43 -2.62
C VAL A 49 -2.23 8.82 -1.50
N THR A 50 -1.99 9.99 -0.92
CA THR A 50 -2.74 10.54 0.21
C THR A 50 -3.48 11.79 -0.21
N PHE A 51 -4.78 11.80 0.04
CA PHE A 51 -5.69 12.91 -0.25
C PHE A 51 -6.18 13.48 1.07
N PRO A 52 -5.84 14.72 1.45
CA PRO A 52 -6.36 15.32 2.65
C PRO A 52 -7.86 15.59 2.51
N VAL A 53 -8.62 15.26 3.56
CA VAL A 53 -10.06 15.51 3.68
C VAL A 53 -10.30 16.69 4.64
N THR A 54 -9.47 16.75 5.70
CA THR A 54 -9.41 17.86 6.65
C THR A 54 -7.95 18.19 6.95
N SER A 55 -7.70 19.15 7.81
CA SER A 55 -6.33 19.44 8.28
C SER A 55 -5.65 18.29 9.01
N THR A 56 -6.41 17.32 9.52
CA THR A 56 -5.88 16.18 10.31
C THR A 56 -6.24 14.81 9.72
N LEU A 57 -7.26 14.72 8.88
CA LEU A 57 -7.76 13.47 8.31
C LEU A 57 -7.50 13.41 6.80
N SER A 58 -6.96 12.30 6.35
CA SER A 58 -6.71 12.03 4.93
C SER A 58 -7.23 10.64 4.54
N VAL A 59 -7.58 10.47 3.27
CA VAL A 59 -7.76 9.17 2.63
C VAL A 59 -6.45 8.78 1.97
N GLU A 60 -6.00 7.56 2.21
CA GLU A 60 -4.80 7.01 1.60
C GLU A 60 -5.14 5.78 0.76
N THR A 61 -4.54 5.69 -0.43
CA THR A 61 -4.51 4.46 -1.23
C THR A 61 -3.06 3.98 -1.31
N ASP A 62 -2.85 2.68 -1.22
CA ASP A 62 -1.52 2.05 -1.20
C ASP A 62 -1.49 0.88 -2.17
N ILE A 63 -0.41 0.75 -2.92
CA ILE A 63 -0.11 -0.40 -3.75
C ILE A 63 1.30 -0.87 -3.44
N ALA A 64 1.47 -2.18 -3.23
CA ALA A 64 2.77 -2.77 -2.95
C ALA A 64 2.96 -4.06 -3.72
N TYR A 65 4.17 -4.24 -4.24
CA TYR A 65 4.62 -5.46 -4.88
C TYR A 65 5.73 -6.10 -4.06
N ARG A 66 5.64 -7.42 -3.89
CA ARG A 66 6.63 -8.23 -3.21
C ARG A 66 6.99 -9.45 -4.06
N ARG A 67 8.29 -9.70 -4.17
CA ARG A 67 8.81 -10.93 -4.74
C ARG A 67 9.45 -11.76 -3.63
N GLY A 68 8.89 -12.94 -3.38
CA GLY A 68 9.43 -13.91 -2.42
C GLY A 68 10.32 -14.95 -3.09
N GLU A 69 10.84 -15.85 -2.29
CA GLU A 69 11.61 -17.00 -2.76
C GLU A 69 10.74 -17.95 -3.61
N GLY A 70 11.36 -18.73 -4.49
CA GLY A 70 10.66 -19.74 -5.30
C GLY A 70 9.70 -19.17 -6.35
N ARG A 71 9.93 -17.93 -6.85
CA ARG A 71 9.06 -17.23 -7.82
C ARG A 71 7.66 -16.90 -7.30
N ILE A 72 7.45 -16.95 -5.98
CA ILE A 72 6.22 -16.45 -5.36
C ILE A 72 6.23 -14.93 -5.48
N HIS A 73 5.11 -14.35 -5.90
CA HIS A 73 4.92 -12.90 -5.93
C HIS A 73 3.60 -12.54 -5.27
N ALA A 74 3.56 -11.37 -4.69
CA ALA A 74 2.33 -10.81 -4.13
C ALA A 74 2.18 -9.36 -4.58
N LEU A 75 0.97 -9.04 -5.01
CA LEU A 75 0.52 -7.68 -5.27
C LEU A 75 -0.58 -7.37 -4.24
N SER A 76 -0.42 -6.28 -3.53
CA SER A 76 -1.43 -5.81 -2.57
C SER A 76 -1.86 -4.40 -2.92
N SER A 77 -3.14 -4.13 -2.73
CA SER A 77 -3.71 -2.79 -2.81
C SER A 77 -4.61 -2.56 -1.60
N SER A 78 -4.59 -1.36 -1.05
CA SER A 78 -5.46 -0.99 0.06
C SER A 78 -5.92 0.45 -0.02
N ALA A 79 -7.04 0.74 0.61
CA ALA A 79 -7.53 2.08 0.86
C ALA A 79 -7.87 2.22 2.35
N GLY A 80 -7.66 3.40 2.91
CA GLY A 80 -7.87 3.61 4.32
C GLY A 80 -7.85 5.09 4.71
N LEU A 81 -7.88 5.31 6.01
CA LEU A 81 -7.82 6.61 6.62
C LEU A 81 -6.47 6.78 7.32
N LEU A 82 -5.94 7.99 7.25
CA LEU A 82 -4.75 8.44 7.92
C LEU A 82 -5.11 9.67 8.76
N TYR A 83 -4.82 9.60 10.06
CA TYR A 83 -5.08 10.68 11.01
C TYR A 83 -3.77 11.25 11.55
N LEU A 84 -3.52 12.52 11.28
CA LEU A 84 -2.34 13.24 11.78
C LEU A 84 -2.53 13.59 13.25
N LEU A 85 -1.54 13.28 14.05
CA LEU A 85 -1.45 13.64 15.46
C LEU A 85 -0.76 14.99 15.63
N PRO A 86 -0.86 15.62 16.82
CA PRO A 86 -0.13 16.86 17.12
C PRO A 86 1.37 16.73 16.84
N ARG A 87 1.95 17.78 16.29
CA ARG A 87 3.38 17.83 15.98
C ARG A 87 4.24 17.67 17.23
N LEU A 88 5.28 16.89 17.13
CA LEU A 88 6.33 16.72 18.12
C LEU A 88 7.63 17.32 17.57
N GLY A 89 7.87 18.59 17.86
CA GLY A 89 8.98 19.35 17.28
C GLY A 89 8.84 19.48 15.75
N HIS A 90 9.82 18.93 15.01
CA HIS A 90 9.81 18.94 13.54
C HIS A 90 9.11 17.71 12.92
N THR A 91 8.56 16.81 13.73
CA THR A 91 7.97 15.55 13.26
C THR A 91 6.46 15.56 13.47
N THR A 92 5.71 15.05 12.51
CA THR A 92 4.27 14.84 12.60
C THR A 92 3.98 13.35 12.67
N PRO A 93 3.62 12.80 13.84
CA PRO A 93 3.16 11.44 13.97
C PRO A 93 1.79 11.28 13.32
N TYR A 94 1.46 10.04 12.91
CA TYR A 94 0.13 9.71 12.42
C TYR A 94 -0.22 8.26 12.74
N VAL A 95 -1.52 7.97 12.72
CA VAL A 95 -2.06 6.62 12.74
C VAL A 95 -2.83 6.37 11.45
N ALA A 96 -2.86 5.12 11.01
CA ALA A 96 -3.55 4.73 9.79
C ALA A 96 -4.24 3.38 9.96
N ALA A 97 -5.40 3.23 9.30
CA ALA A 97 -6.11 1.97 9.23
C ALA A 97 -6.82 1.86 7.87
N GLY A 98 -6.91 0.64 7.34
CA GLY A 98 -7.49 0.44 6.01
C GLY A 98 -7.87 -1.00 5.74
N ILE A 99 -8.54 -1.16 4.60
CA ILE A 99 -8.93 -2.44 4.02
C ILE A 99 -8.30 -2.59 2.64
N GLY A 100 -8.09 -3.81 2.22
CA GLY A 100 -7.45 -4.05 0.93
C GLY A 100 -7.64 -5.45 0.40
N LEU A 101 -6.96 -5.71 -0.70
CA LEU A 101 -6.86 -7.01 -1.34
C LEU A 101 -5.39 -7.35 -1.56
N SER A 102 -5.05 -8.60 -1.34
CA SER A 102 -3.74 -9.14 -1.66
C SER A 102 -3.90 -10.31 -2.62
N GLN A 103 -3.22 -10.22 -3.75
CA GLN A 103 -3.14 -11.28 -4.75
C GLN A 103 -1.79 -11.98 -4.61
N TYR A 104 -1.83 -13.27 -4.39
CA TYR A 104 -0.66 -14.14 -4.29
C TYR A 104 -0.58 -15.01 -5.53
N GLY A 105 0.59 -15.06 -6.17
CA GLY A 105 0.90 -15.96 -7.27
C GLY A 105 2.01 -16.91 -6.89
N ALA A 106 1.77 -18.21 -7.08
CA ALA A 106 2.77 -19.25 -6.88
C ALA A 106 2.83 -20.17 -8.12
N PRO A 107 4.02 -20.60 -8.56
CA PRO A 107 4.11 -21.56 -9.64
C PRO A 107 3.57 -22.92 -9.18
N LEU A 108 2.86 -23.60 -10.07
CA LEU A 108 2.46 -24.99 -9.92
C LEU A 108 3.52 -25.88 -10.59
N PHE A 109 4.08 -26.81 -9.84
CA PHE A 109 5.02 -27.79 -10.35
C PHE A 109 4.30 -29.14 -10.59
N SER A 110 4.64 -29.84 -11.67
CA SER A 110 4.40 -31.27 -11.78
C SER A 110 5.46 -31.99 -10.94
N SER A 111 5.15 -33.19 -10.45
CA SER A 111 5.97 -33.92 -9.48
C SER A 111 7.48 -34.04 -9.84
N ASP A 112 7.87 -33.94 -11.10
CA ASP A 112 9.26 -34.01 -11.54
C ASP A 112 9.59 -33.14 -12.77
N GLY A 113 8.85 -32.04 -12.99
CA GLY A 113 8.98 -31.25 -14.21
C GLY A 113 9.01 -29.73 -14.02
N PRO A 114 9.19 -29.00 -15.12
CA PRO A 114 9.12 -27.53 -15.11
C PRO A 114 7.72 -27.05 -14.66
N PRO A 115 7.58 -25.78 -14.24
CA PRO A 115 6.30 -25.27 -13.78
C PRO A 115 5.24 -25.35 -14.87
N ILE A 116 4.12 -26.02 -14.58
CA ILE A 116 3.00 -26.27 -15.51
C ILE A 116 1.96 -25.17 -15.49
N GLY A 117 2.06 -24.19 -14.55
CA GLY A 117 1.12 -23.11 -14.43
C GLY A 117 1.43 -22.18 -13.26
N THR A 118 0.54 -21.21 -13.04
CA THR A 118 0.58 -20.33 -11.87
C THR A 118 -0.77 -20.40 -11.17
N GLN A 119 -0.78 -20.73 -9.89
CA GLN A 119 -1.96 -20.60 -9.06
C GLN A 119 -2.01 -19.18 -8.48
N SER A 120 -3.11 -18.48 -8.73
CA SER A 120 -3.38 -17.16 -8.15
C SER A 120 -4.46 -17.26 -7.09
N ARG A 121 -4.27 -16.58 -5.96
CA ARG A 121 -5.24 -16.47 -4.87
C ARG A 121 -5.40 -15.01 -4.48
N VAL A 122 -6.62 -14.61 -4.22
CA VAL A 122 -6.93 -13.28 -3.71
C VAL A 122 -7.45 -13.41 -2.28
N ALA A 123 -6.95 -12.58 -1.39
CA ALA A 123 -7.39 -12.49 0.00
C ALA A 123 -7.73 -11.03 0.34
N MET A 124 -8.81 -10.86 1.09
CA MET A 124 -9.14 -9.59 1.71
C MET A 124 -8.16 -9.33 2.85
N THR A 125 -7.73 -8.09 3.04
CA THR A 125 -6.80 -7.68 4.10
C THR A 125 -7.34 -6.50 4.89
N LEU A 126 -7.06 -6.51 6.20
CA LEU A 126 -7.13 -5.32 7.06
C LEU A 126 -5.71 -4.87 7.35
N ASN A 127 -5.50 -3.57 7.49
CA ASN A 127 -4.25 -3.05 7.98
C ASN A 127 -4.48 -1.96 9.03
N ALA A 128 -3.57 -1.87 9.99
CA ALA A 128 -3.54 -0.82 10.98
C ALA A 128 -2.10 -0.55 11.40
N GLY A 129 -1.81 0.70 11.72
CA GLY A 129 -0.47 1.08 12.12
C GLY A 129 -0.32 2.59 12.25
N GLY A 130 0.89 3.07 12.05
CA GLY A 130 1.18 4.48 12.09
C GLY A 130 2.60 4.77 11.67
N GLY A 131 2.97 6.03 11.72
CA GLY A 131 4.28 6.44 11.28
C GLY A 131 4.60 7.88 11.66
N LEU A 132 5.67 8.36 11.07
CA LEU A 132 6.21 9.69 11.27
C LEU A 132 6.45 10.35 9.92
N LYS A 133 6.07 11.62 9.82
CA LYS A 133 6.45 12.50 8.72
C LYS A 133 7.44 13.53 9.23
N MET A 134 8.56 13.68 8.57
CA MET A 134 9.60 14.66 8.88
C MET A 134 9.81 15.54 7.64
N PRO A 135 9.47 16.84 7.70
CA PRO A 135 9.69 17.75 6.59
C PRO A 135 11.17 17.89 6.27
N MET A 136 11.53 17.69 5.01
CA MET A 136 12.87 17.92 4.48
C MET A 136 12.99 19.28 3.81
N ASN A 137 11.93 19.68 3.10
CA ASN A 137 11.76 21.00 2.50
C ASN A 137 10.27 21.31 2.30
N GLU A 138 9.94 22.35 1.53
CA GLU A 138 8.56 22.78 1.30
C GLU A 138 7.68 21.77 0.55
N GLN A 139 8.29 20.84 -0.19
CA GLN A 139 7.59 19.88 -1.07
C GLN A 139 7.89 18.43 -0.75
N LEU A 140 8.83 18.15 0.16
CA LEU A 140 9.32 16.81 0.46
C LEU A 140 9.26 16.52 1.94
N ASP A 141 8.64 15.42 2.29
CA ASP A 141 8.68 14.86 3.64
C ASP A 141 9.35 13.46 3.60
N LEU A 142 10.21 13.19 4.56
CA LEU A 142 10.63 11.81 4.84
C LEU A 142 9.52 11.13 5.62
N ARG A 143 9.04 9.99 5.13
CA ARG A 143 7.98 9.22 5.75
C ARG A 143 8.47 7.85 6.18
N THR A 144 8.27 7.52 7.46
CA THR A 144 8.48 6.18 8.02
C THR A 144 7.15 5.65 8.50
N ASP A 145 6.86 4.39 8.18
CA ASP A 145 5.55 3.77 8.39
C ASP A 145 5.73 2.36 8.96
N ALA A 146 4.96 2.00 9.96
CA ALA A 146 4.94 0.66 10.54
C ALA A 146 3.49 0.17 10.59
N ARG A 147 3.18 -0.92 9.88
CA ARG A 147 1.82 -1.47 9.78
C ARG A 147 1.77 -2.97 9.99
N TRP A 148 0.74 -3.37 10.66
CA TRP A 148 0.30 -4.74 10.76
C TRP A 148 -0.80 -5.00 9.72
N PHE A 149 -0.73 -6.14 9.06
CA PHE A 149 -1.69 -6.60 8.05
C PHE A 149 -2.24 -7.95 8.47
N LYS A 150 -3.56 -8.10 8.39
CA LYS A 150 -4.25 -9.36 8.58
C LYS A 150 -5.00 -9.74 7.30
N SER A 151 -4.63 -10.87 6.72
CA SER A 151 -5.31 -11.44 5.55
C SER A 151 -6.35 -12.45 5.99
N PHE A 152 -7.53 -12.40 5.36
CA PHE A 152 -8.64 -13.31 5.62
C PHE A 152 -8.73 -14.35 4.51
N GLY A 153 -9.01 -15.59 4.86
CA GLY A 153 -9.16 -16.70 3.93
C GLY A 153 -8.75 -18.03 4.57
N ARG A 154 -8.73 -19.11 3.78
CA ARG A 154 -8.42 -20.47 4.27
C ARG A 154 -7.03 -20.63 4.93
N GLN A 155 -6.12 -19.71 4.66
CA GLN A 155 -4.78 -19.63 5.30
C GLN A 155 -4.56 -18.17 5.69
N GLY A 156 -5.38 -17.68 6.62
CA GLY A 156 -5.23 -16.34 7.16
C GLY A 156 -3.78 -16.11 7.63
N SER A 157 -3.16 -15.03 7.20
CA SER A 157 -1.79 -14.68 7.58
C SER A 157 -1.74 -13.30 8.20
N GLU A 158 -0.86 -13.16 9.16
CA GLU A 158 -0.52 -11.87 9.76
C GLU A 158 0.88 -11.49 9.30
N GLN A 159 1.05 -10.22 8.96
CA GLN A 159 2.33 -9.69 8.49
C GLN A 159 2.56 -8.32 9.11
N PHE A 160 3.80 -8.05 9.43
CA PHE A 160 4.26 -6.74 9.87
C PHE A 160 5.15 -6.14 8.78
N ARG A 161 4.95 -4.87 8.49
CA ARG A 161 5.71 -4.11 7.49
C ARG A 161 6.25 -2.84 8.13
N VAL A 162 7.53 -2.57 7.95
CA VAL A 162 8.14 -1.26 8.19
C VAL A 162 8.57 -0.70 6.84
N ALA A 163 8.09 0.46 6.48
CA ALA A 163 8.36 1.12 5.22
C ALA A 163 9.06 2.47 5.44
N GLN A 164 9.90 2.85 4.51
CA GLN A 164 10.50 4.16 4.43
C GLN A 164 10.36 4.70 3.01
N GLY A 165 9.89 5.94 2.89
CA GLY A 165 9.65 6.60 1.62
C GLY A 165 9.87 8.10 1.68
N VAL A 166 9.83 8.72 0.53
CA VAL A 166 9.83 10.17 0.39
C VAL A 166 8.47 10.58 -0.13
N ALA A 167 7.78 11.41 0.62
CA ALA A 167 6.50 11.96 0.26
C ALA A 167 6.70 13.25 -0.53
N PHE A 168 6.08 13.33 -1.70
CA PHE A 168 6.06 14.48 -2.59
C PHE A 168 4.71 15.15 -2.50
N ASP A 169 4.69 16.41 -2.07
CA ASP A 169 3.51 17.24 -1.96
C ASP A 169 3.24 18.00 -3.27
N PHE A 170 2.12 17.70 -3.92
CA PHE A 170 1.68 18.37 -5.14
C PHE A 170 0.57 19.37 -4.82
N GLY A 171 0.82 20.67 -5.04
CA GLY A 171 -0.15 21.75 -4.82
C GLY A 171 0.21 22.73 -3.69
N ARG A 172 1.26 22.49 -2.94
CA ARG A 172 1.83 23.48 -2.02
C ARG A 172 2.49 24.59 -2.84
N ARG A 173 1.91 25.78 -2.82
CA ARG A 173 2.50 27.03 -3.33
C ARG A 173 2.86 27.94 -2.17
#